data_72e96d26be85311bb095909536f70077
#
_entry.id   72e96d26be85311bb095909536f70077
#
_cell.length_a   1.000
_cell.length_b   1.000
_cell.length_c   1.000
_cell.angle_alpha   90.00
_cell.angle_beta   90.00
_cell.angle_gamma   90.00
#
_symmetry.space_group_name_H-M   'P 1'
#
loop_
_entity.id
_entity.type
_entity.pdbx_description
1 polymer ?
#
loop_
_entity_poly.entity_id
_entity_poly.type
_entity_poly.pdbx_seq_one_letter_code
_entity_poly.pdbx_strand_id
1 'polypeptide(L)'
;MECPFCEHSTVHKHGQTTKGSQRYRCPACKQTFSETLDTLYYRRRISPDKIEETLQAHSEGMSLRGISRQTKLAYDTVVAIIRDASEKAQLVHNDALNDVETEQIDADEMWSFVQKNKNIA
;
A
#
# COMPACT_ATOMS: atom_id res chain seq x y z
N MET A 1 -21.91 -0.84 3.15
CA MET A 1 -20.68 -1.49 2.62
C MET A 1 -21.09 -2.43 1.51
N GLU A 2 -20.49 -2.31 0.37
CA GLU A 2 -20.79 -3.14 -0.79
C GLU A 2 -19.85 -4.33 -0.87
N CYS A 3 -20.32 -5.42 -1.48
CA CYS A 3 -19.50 -6.61 -1.67
C CYS A 3 -18.48 -6.34 -2.78
N PRO A 4 -17.17 -6.56 -2.55
CA PRO A 4 -16.15 -6.33 -3.56
C PRO A 4 -16.13 -7.35 -4.70
N PHE A 5 -16.89 -8.45 -4.57
CA PHE A 5 -16.92 -9.53 -5.57
C PHE A 5 -18.12 -9.49 -6.49
N CYS A 6 -19.29 -9.05 -6.00
CA CYS A 6 -20.54 -9.03 -6.77
C CYS A 6 -21.31 -7.70 -6.69
N GLU A 7 -20.73 -6.69 -6.06
CA GLU A 7 -21.31 -5.34 -5.91
C GLU A 7 -22.68 -5.30 -5.21
N HIS A 8 -23.06 -6.35 -4.49
CA HIS A 8 -24.29 -6.38 -3.72
C HIS A 8 -24.24 -5.36 -2.58
N SER A 9 -25.29 -4.58 -2.43
CA SER A 9 -25.36 -3.44 -1.52
C SER A 9 -25.36 -3.80 -0.03
N THR A 10 -25.68 -5.04 0.31
CA THR A 10 -25.82 -5.47 1.70
C THR A 10 -24.87 -6.60 2.02
N VAL A 11 -24.06 -6.45 3.08
CA VAL A 11 -23.21 -7.50 3.61
C VAL A 11 -23.43 -7.65 5.11
N HIS A 12 -23.25 -8.85 5.63
CA HIS A 12 -23.44 -9.15 7.04
C HIS A 12 -22.12 -9.39 7.75
N LYS A 13 -22.03 -8.97 9.00
CA LYS A 13 -20.87 -9.27 9.86
C LYS A 13 -20.78 -10.79 10.07
N HIS A 14 -19.58 -11.36 9.90
CA HIS A 14 -19.33 -12.79 10.00
C HIS A 14 -18.11 -13.09 10.86
N GLY A 15 -18.15 -12.69 12.13
CA GLY A 15 -17.07 -12.92 13.08
C GLY A 15 -15.85 -12.02 12.85
N GLN A 16 -14.75 -12.40 13.47
CA GLN A 16 -13.49 -11.68 13.39
C GLN A 16 -12.36 -12.63 12.96
N THR A 17 -11.32 -12.08 12.38
CA THR A 17 -10.08 -12.81 12.10
C THR A 17 -9.30 -13.04 13.40
N THR A 18 -8.31 -13.93 13.35
CA THR A 18 -7.39 -14.16 14.48
C THR A 18 -6.64 -12.90 14.92
N LYS A 19 -6.57 -11.88 14.06
CA LYS A 19 -5.95 -10.57 14.32
C LYS A 19 -6.94 -9.51 14.80
N GLY A 20 -8.20 -9.86 15.01
CA GLY A 20 -9.24 -8.94 15.47
C GLY A 20 -9.93 -8.11 14.39
N SER A 21 -9.59 -8.29 13.11
CA SER A 21 -10.27 -7.61 12.00
C SER A 21 -11.65 -8.18 11.76
N GLN A 22 -12.62 -7.31 11.49
CA GLN A 22 -14.01 -7.73 11.22
C GLN A 22 -14.09 -8.44 9.88
N ARG A 23 -14.77 -9.60 9.87
CA ARG A 23 -15.10 -10.33 8.65
C ARG A 23 -16.55 -10.06 8.25
N TYR A 24 -16.77 -10.07 6.95
CA TYR A 24 -18.09 -9.88 6.35
C TYR A 24 -18.40 -11.02 5.41
N ARG A 25 -19.71 -11.31 5.25
CA ARG A 25 -20.20 -12.29 4.28
C ARG A 25 -21.28 -11.66 3.43
N CYS A 26 -21.17 -11.84 2.13
CA CYS A 26 -22.19 -11.44 1.18
C CYS A 26 -23.27 -12.50 1.10
N PRO A 27 -24.56 -12.15 1.25
CA PRO A 27 -25.66 -13.13 1.11
C PRO A 27 -25.90 -13.56 -0.34
N ALA A 28 -25.52 -12.75 -1.32
CA ALA A 28 -25.73 -13.04 -2.73
C ALA A 28 -24.69 -14.04 -3.29
N CYS A 29 -23.38 -13.72 -3.20
CA CYS A 29 -22.33 -14.59 -3.70
C CYS A 29 -21.76 -15.55 -2.66
N LYS A 30 -22.18 -15.45 -1.38
CA LYS A 30 -21.73 -16.26 -0.25
C LYS A 30 -20.24 -16.20 0.04
N GLN A 31 -19.54 -15.26 -0.56
CA GLN A 31 -18.11 -15.02 -0.33
C GLN A 31 -17.89 -14.29 1.00
N THR A 32 -16.80 -14.61 1.66
CA THR A 32 -16.36 -13.93 2.88
C THR A 32 -15.13 -13.09 2.60
N PHE A 33 -15.06 -11.91 3.22
CA PHE A 33 -13.92 -11.00 3.11
C PHE A 33 -13.72 -10.27 4.45
N SER A 34 -12.54 -9.67 4.64
CA SER A 34 -12.25 -8.86 5.82
C SER A 34 -12.19 -7.38 5.46
N GLU A 35 -12.32 -6.53 6.46
CA GLU A 35 -12.18 -5.07 6.28
C GLU A 35 -10.81 -4.63 5.75
N THR A 36 -9.79 -5.48 5.94
CA THR A 36 -8.42 -5.22 5.45
C THR A 36 -8.20 -5.63 3.99
N LEU A 37 -9.21 -6.19 3.33
CA LEU A 37 -9.13 -6.57 1.91
C LEU A 37 -8.67 -5.36 1.07
N ASP A 38 -7.76 -5.59 0.14
CA ASP A 38 -7.14 -4.56 -0.70
C ASP A 38 -6.30 -3.51 0.05
N THR A 39 -6.01 -3.75 1.32
CA THR A 39 -5.10 -2.90 2.09
C THR A 39 -3.74 -3.57 2.27
N LEU A 40 -2.75 -2.78 2.71
CA LEU A 40 -1.41 -3.29 3.04
C LEU A 40 -1.41 -4.34 4.15
N TYR A 41 -2.44 -4.35 4.98
CA TYR A 41 -2.55 -5.21 6.16
C TYR A 41 -3.16 -6.57 5.85
N TYR A 42 -3.74 -6.76 4.67
CA TYR A 42 -4.41 -8.00 4.29
C TYR A 42 -3.43 -9.17 4.22
N ARG A 43 -3.77 -10.25 4.92
CA ARG A 43 -2.97 -11.49 5.02
C ARG A 43 -1.53 -11.32 5.51
N ARG A 44 -1.16 -10.19 6.04
CA ARG A 44 0.16 -10.00 6.65
C ARG A 44 0.16 -10.48 8.09
N ARG A 45 1.19 -11.25 8.44
CA ARG A 45 1.42 -11.72 9.81
C ARG A 45 2.09 -10.67 10.70
N ILE A 46 2.59 -9.62 10.09
CA ILE A 46 3.31 -8.53 10.75
C ILE A 46 2.28 -7.58 11.39
N SER A 47 2.58 -7.04 12.57
CA SER A 47 1.71 -6.08 13.22
C SER A 47 1.59 -4.79 12.40
N PRO A 48 0.45 -4.09 12.45
CA PRO A 48 0.29 -2.79 11.78
C PRO A 48 1.35 -1.76 12.19
N ASP A 49 1.76 -1.75 13.47
CA ASP A 49 2.78 -0.82 13.96
C ASP A 49 4.13 -1.00 13.25
N LYS A 50 4.52 -2.23 12.98
CA LYS A 50 5.76 -2.54 12.24
C LYS A 50 5.68 -2.11 10.78
N ILE A 51 4.52 -2.24 10.15
CA ILE A 51 4.30 -1.78 8.78
C ILE A 51 4.40 -0.27 8.72
N GLU A 52 3.77 0.45 9.64
CA GLU A 52 3.84 1.91 9.73
C GLU A 52 5.27 2.40 9.99
N GLU A 53 5.99 1.76 10.92
CA GLU A 53 7.39 2.06 11.20
C GLU A 53 8.26 1.91 9.95
N THR A 54 8.06 0.84 9.19
CA THR A 54 8.76 0.58 7.92
C THR A 54 8.50 1.67 6.90
N LEU A 55 7.25 2.05 6.71
CA LEU A 55 6.85 3.08 5.74
C LEU A 55 7.37 4.45 6.15
N GLN A 56 7.31 4.79 7.42
CA GLN A 56 7.83 6.06 7.94
C GLN A 56 9.34 6.15 7.76
N ALA A 57 10.08 5.12 8.12
CA ALA A 57 11.53 5.07 7.95
C ALA A 57 11.94 5.22 6.47
N HIS A 58 11.20 4.60 5.57
CA HIS A 58 11.43 4.72 4.13
C HIS A 58 11.17 6.15 3.63
N SER A 59 10.10 6.79 4.10
CA SER A 59 9.77 8.17 3.73
C SER A 59 10.82 9.18 4.21
N GLU A 60 11.52 8.88 5.29
CA GLU A 60 12.62 9.69 5.81
C GLU A 60 13.96 9.44 5.12
N GLY A 61 14.00 8.56 4.12
CA GLY A 61 15.18 8.31 3.30
C GLY A 61 16.09 7.19 3.80
N MET A 62 15.65 6.39 4.78
CA MET A 62 16.42 5.26 5.27
C MET A 62 16.54 4.16 4.21
N SER A 63 17.72 3.53 4.10
CA SER A 63 17.91 2.41 3.19
C SER A 63 17.09 1.20 3.60
N LEU A 64 16.73 0.37 2.63
CA LEU A 64 15.94 -0.86 2.89
C LEU A 64 16.65 -1.81 3.86
N ARG A 65 17.97 -1.92 3.76
CA ARG A 65 18.77 -2.71 4.71
C ARG A 65 18.82 -2.10 6.10
N GLY A 66 18.87 -0.78 6.19
CA GLY A 66 18.77 -0.05 7.46
C GLY A 66 17.42 -0.28 8.14
N ILE A 67 16.34 -0.23 7.38
CA ILE A 67 14.98 -0.50 7.87
C ILE A 67 14.88 -1.95 8.39
N SER A 68 15.43 -2.91 7.66
CA SER A 68 15.47 -4.31 8.08
C SER A 68 16.17 -4.49 9.43
N ARG A 69 17.30 -3.82 9.64
CA ARG A 69 18.02 -3.86 10.92
C ARG A 69 17.25 -3.19 12.07
N GLN A 70 16.62 -2.06 11.80
CA GLN A 70 15.89 -1.29 12.81
C GLN A 70 14.59 -1.99 13.23
N THR A 71 13.81 -2.47 12.28
CA THR A 71 12.52 -3.12 12.54
C THR A 71 12.64 -4.59 12.92
N LYS A 72 13.81 -5.18 12.72
CA LYS A 72 14.08 -6.63 12.88
C LYS A 72 13.24 -7.51 11.96
N LEU A 73 12.77 -6.97 10.85
CA LEU A 73 12.09 -7.70 9.80
C LEU A 73 13.11 -8.20 8.77
N ALA A 74 12.80 -9.30 8.11
CA ALA A 74 13.60 -9.81 7.01
C ALA A 74 13.65 -8.78 5.87
N TYR A 75 14.78 -8.67 5.19
CA TYR A 75 14.96 -7.74 4.08
C TYR A 75 13.89 -7.93 2.99
N ASP A 76 13.60 -9.16 2.60
CA ASP A 76 12.58 -9.46 1.60
C ASP A 76 11.18 -9.00 2.04
N THR A 77 10.89 -9.09 3.33
CA THR A 77 9.64 -8.59 3.91
C THR A 77 9.54 -7.07 3.82
N VAL A 78 10.61 -6.36 4.13
CA VAL A 78 10.69 -4.90 3.99
C VAL A 78 10.49 -4.48 2.53
N VAL A 79 11.16 -5.14 1.60
CA VAL A 79 11.01 -4.89 0.16
C VAL A 79 9.57 -5.11 -0.29
N ALA A 80 8.94 -6.20 0.16
CA ALA A 80 7.55 -6.52 -0.19
C ALA A 80 6.58 -5.46 0.34
N ILE A 81 6.75 -4.98 1.56
CA ILE A 81 5.91 -3.93 2.16
C ILE A 81 6.05 -2.62 1.36
N ILE A 82 7.27 -2.19 1.08
CA ILE A 82 7.53 -0.95 0.36
C ILE A 82 7.00 -1.03 -1.07
N ARG A 83 7.19 -2.14 -1.76
CA ARG A 83 6.67 -2.35 -3.11
C ARG A 83 5.14 -2.28 -3.15
N ASP A 84 4.47 -2.97 -2.26
CA ASP A 84 3.02 -2.99 -2.17
C ASP A 84 2.46 -1.60 -1.84
N ALA A 85 3.08 -0.88 -0.91
CA ALA A 85 2.74 0.50 -0.59
C ALA A 85 2.92 1.43 -1.79
N SER A 86 4.01 1.28 -2.54
CA SER A 86 4.31 2.09 -3.72
C SER A 86 3.29 1.87 -4.84
N GLU A 87 2.89 0.64 -5.08
CA GLU A 87 1.85 0.30 -6.06
C GLU A 87 0.50 0.93 -5.70
N LYS A 88 0.09 0.84 -4.43
CA LYS A 88 -1.15 1.45 -3.95
C LYS A 88 -1.09 2.98 -3.99
N ALA A 89 0.03 3.58 -3.62
CA ALA A 89 0.25 5.01 -3.70
C ALA A 89 0.20 5.51 -5.17
N GLN A 90 0.74 4.73 -6.10
CA GLN A 90 0.69 5.05 -7.54
C GLN A 90 -0.77 5.10 -8.05
N LEU A 91 -1.59 4.15 -7.64
CA LEU A 91 -3.02 4.14 -8.00
C LEU A 91 -3.75 5.36 -7.46
N VAL A 92 -3.55 5.72 -6.20
CA VAL A 92 -4.14 6.91 -5.58
C VAL A 92 -3.65 8.18 -6.26
N HIS A 93 -2.36 8.27 -6.55
CA HIS A 93 -1.75 9.40 -7.23
C HIS A 93 -2.34 9.59 -8.63
N ASN A 94 -2.44 8.52 -9.41
CA ASN A 94 -2.99 8.57 -10.75
C ASN A 94 -4.47 8.99 -10.75
N ASP A 95 -5.24 8.51 -9.79
CA ASP A 95 -6.65 8.89 -9.65
C ASP A 95 -6.81 10.35 -9.25
N ALA A 96 -6.01 10.83 -8.30
CA ALA A 96 -6.07 12.21 -7.81
C ALA A 96 -5.57 13.24 -8.82
N LEU A 97 -4.59 12.88 -9.67
CA LEU A 97 -3.96 13.76 -10.65
C LEU A 97 -4.49 13.56 -12.08
N ASN A 98 -5.52 12.76 -12.24
CA ASN A 98 -6.23 12.65 -13.51
C ASN A 98 -6.94 13.99 -13.79
N ASP A 99 -6.75 14.57 -14.97
CA ASP A 99 -7.34 15.85 -15.38
C ASP A 99 -6.81 17.11 -14.67
N VAL A 100 -5.58 17.09 -14.15
CA VAL A 100 -4.96 18.32 -13.63
C VAL A 100 -4.44 19.19 -14.78
N GLU A 101 -5.03 20.35 -14.96
CA GLU A 101 -4.50 21.38 -15.86
C GLU A 101 -3.39 22.15 -15.16
N THR A 102 -2.20 22.15 -15.75
CA THR A 102 -1.07 22.90 -15.22
C THR A 102 -0.55 23.89 -16.26
N GLU A 103 -0.44 25.16 -15.88
CA GLU A 103 0.17 26.19 -16.71
C GLU A 103 1.71 26.12 -16.67
N GLN A 104 2.24 25.58 -15.60
CA GLN A 104 3.68 25.51 -15.37
C GLN A 104 4.05 24.16 -14.76
N ILE A 105 5.02 23.48 -15.37
CA ILE A 105 5.63 22.25 -14.83
C ILE A 105 7.02 22.63 -14.31
N ASP A 106 7.27 22.37 -13.02
CA ASP A 106 8.60 22.49 -12.46
C ASP A 106 9.42 21.26 -12.83
N ALA A 107 10.45 21.47 -13.62
CA ALA A 107 11.25 20.40 -14.22
C ALA A 107 12.56 20.11 -13.45
N ASP A 108 12.79 20.69 -12.28
CA ASP A 108 14.03 20.56 -11.53
C ASP A 108 14.33 19.10 -11.16
N GLU A 109 13.37 18.37 -10.68
CA GLU A 109 13.51 16.96 -10.35
C GLU A 109 13.71 16.09 -11.60
N MET A 110 13.03 16.41 -12.67
CA MET A 110 13.18 15.72 -13.94
C MET A 110 14.56 15.98 -14.56
N TRP A 111 15.08 17.18 -14.40
CA TRP A 111 16.44 17.54 -14.82
C TRP A 111 17.51 16.75 -14.06
N SER A 112 17.39 16.63 -12.76
CA SER A 112 18.24 15.78 -11.92
C SER A 112 18.26 14.33 -12.38
N PHE A 113 17.11 13.79 -12.70
CA PHE A 113 16.95 12.43 -13.20
C PHE A 113 17.64 12.21 -14.56
N VAL A 114 17.43 13.12 -15.50
CA VAL A 114 18.05 13.07 -16.84
C VAL A 114 19.56 13.19 -16.74
N GLN A 115 20.08 14.07 -15.91
CA GLN A 115 21.51 14.25 -15.70
C GLN A 115 22.16 13.00 -15.09
N LYS A 116 21.50 12.37 -14.13
CA LYS A 116 21.96 11.13 -13.51
C LYS A 116 22.03 9.99 -14.53
N ASN A 117 21.08 9.88 -15.43
CA ASN A 117 21.06 8.85 -16.47
C ASN A 117 22.15 9.05 -17.54
N LYS A 118 22.53 10.28 -17.83
CA LYS A 118 23.66 10.56 -18.73
C LYS A 118 25.01 10.08 -18.19
N ASN A 119 25.16 10.04 -16.88
CA ASN A 119 26.39 9.59 -16.22
C ASN A 119 26.49 8.06 -16.09
N ILE A 120 25.44 7.34 -16.41
CA ILE A 120 25.39 5.87 -16.37
C ILE A 120 25.74 5.24 -17.73
N ALA A 121 25.68 6.04 -18.80
CA ALA A 121 25.95 5.57 -20.15
C ALA A 121 27.44 5.38 -20.42
#